data_cdf5ac16e508dc6eaffb12266622e21e
#
_entry.id   cdf5ac16e508dc6eaffb12266622e21e
#
_cell.length_a   1.000
_cell.length_b   1.000
_cell.length_c   1.000
_cell.angle_alpha   90.00
_cell.angle_beta   90.00
_cell.angle_gamma   90.00
#
_symmetry.space_group_name_H-M   'P 1'
#
loop_
_entity.id
_entity.type
_entity.pdbx_description
1 polymer ?
#
loop_
_entity_poly.entity_id
_entity_poly.type
_entity_poly.pdbx_seq_one_letter_code
_entity_poly.pdbx_strand_id
1 'polypeptide(L)'
;MLVDNGSTDATVATVRAKFPEIHLIENGQNLGYAEGNNVGLRYALEQNADYILVLNNDTTLAPDCIAKLVAALQTNPNAAATPKCFFADAPDTVYYAGGELTAWQTKHRGYNQRDSAEYNASGETEWLTGCAIIASRAVWANVGLFEPRFFLLFEDTDWSLRARRLGVTLRYVADAKLWHKASRSFGEQFTPTYAYYYMRNTLLFIERNFSWRQKRWMYHTALCHAHTQPLLSVAQPRSPERSAALHRAITQGIRDYFLRRFGQQSLH
;
A
#
# COMPACT_ATOMS: atom_id res chain seq x y z
N MET A 1 4.39 9.21 -16.68
CA MET A 1 3.90 7.88 -17.09
C MET A 1 2.64 7.52 -16.29
N LEU A 2 1.66 6.91 -16.94
CA LEU A 2 0.46 6.34 -16.32
C LEU A 2 0.32 4.87 -16.75
N VAL A 3 -0.01 4.00 -15.82
CA VAL A 3 -0.35 2.60 -16.13
C VAL A 3 -1.85 2.42 -15.95
N ASP A 4 -2.54 2.13 -17.03
CA ASP A 4 -3.95 1.76 -17.02
C ASP A 4 -4.08 0.27 -16.71
N ASN A 5 -4.72 -0.03 -15.60
CA ASN A 5 -4.83 -1.41 -15.09
C ASN A 5 -6.15 -2.07 -15.52
N GLY A 6 -6.52 -1.88 -16.80
CA GLY A 6 -7.68 -2.49 -17.41
C GLY A 6 -8.97 -1.72 -17.18
N SER A 7 -8.96 -0.40 -17.29
CA SER A 7 -10.16 0.44 -17.23
C SER A 7 -11.15 0.08 -18.36
N THR A 8 -12.42 0.00 -18.00
CA THR A 8 -13.52 -0.30 -18.95
C THR A 8 -14.37 0.93 -19.25
N ASP A 9 -14.02 2.08 -18.69
CA ASP A 9 -14.67 3.36 -18.88
C ASP A 9 -13.88 4.27 -19.86
N ALA A 10 -14.18 5.55 -19.91
CA ALA A 10 -13.52 6.52 -20.77
C ALA A 10 -12.10 6.95 -20.29
N THR A 11 -11.50 6.30 -19.29
CA THR A 11 -10.22 6.71 -18.70
C THR A 11 -9.12 6.80 -19.73
N VAL A 12 -8.87 5.76 -20.51
CA VAL A 12 -7.82 5.71 -21.56
C VAL A 12 -8.02 6.81 -22.61
N ALA A 13 -9.23 6.94 -23.13
CA ALA A 13 -9.55 7.98 -24.13
C ALA A 13 -9.37 9.39 -23.55
N THR A 14 -9.76 9.60 -22.30
CA THR A 14 -9.61 10.88 -21.61
C THR A 14 -8.15 11.25 -21.40
N VAL A 15 -7.32 10.30 -20.97
CA VAL A 15 -5.88 10.53 -20.78
C VAL A 15 -5.20 10.87 -22.09
N ARG A 16 -5.47 10.12 -23.16
CA ARG A 16 -4.89 10.39 -24.47
C ARG A 16 -5.28 11.76 -25.02
N ALA A 17 -6.54 12.17 -24.81
CA ALA A 17 -7.04 13.45 -25.31
C ALA A 17 -6.53 14.65 -24.49
N LYS A 18 -6.45 14.54 -23.15
CA LYS A 18 -6.13 15.66 -22.27
C LYS A 18 -4.65 15.77 -21.93
N PHE A 19 -3.91 14.66 -21.99
CA PHE A 19 -2.52 14.56 -21.57
C PHE A 19 -1.71 13.76 -22.59
N PRO A 20 -1.63 14.20 -23.85
CA PRO A 20 -0.98 13.44 -24.93
C PRO A 20 0.53 13.23 -24.69
N GLU A 21 1.15 14.06 -23.84
CA GLU A 21 2.56 13.95 -23.46
C GLU A 21 2.84 12.83 -22.44
N ILE A 22 1.81 12.30 -21.79
CA ILE A 22 1.99 11.22 -20.80
C ILE A 22 2.21 9.90 -21.53
N HIS A 23 3.30 9.21 -21.16
CA HIS A 23 3.48 7.83 -21.58
C HIS A 23 2.44 6.93 -20.89
N LEU A 24 1.49 6.41 -21.68
CA LEU A 24 0.40 5.55 -21.22
C LEU A 24 0.71 4.09 -21.54
N ILE A 25 0.71 3.24 -20.53
CA ILE A 25 0.81 1.77 -20.66
C ILE A 25 -0.54 1.17 -20.32
N GLU A 26 -1.09 0.38 -21.23
CA GLU A 26 -2.39 -0.30 -21.06
C GLU A 26 -2.17 -1.78 -20.80
N ASN A 27 -2.53 -2.27 -19.62
CA ASN A 27 -2.40 -3.67 -19.25
C ASN A 27 -3.50 -4.57 -19.87
N GLY A 28 -4.59 -3.97 -20.33
CA GLY A 28 -5.74 -4.68 -20.91
C GLY A 28 -6.55 -5.50 -19.92
N GLN A 29 -6.09 -5.65 -18.68
CA GLN A 29 -6.77 -6.37 -17.59
C GLN A 29 -6.31 -5.84 -16.23
N ASN A 30 -7.09 -6.11 -15.18
CA ASN A 30 -6.72 -5.76 -13.82
C ASN A 30 -5.70 -6.75 -13.25
N LEU A 31 -4.44 -6.34 -13.19
CA LEU A 31 -3.33 -7.12 -12.63
C LEU A 31 -3.18 -6.94 -11.10
N GLY A 32 -4.04 -6.15 -10.47
CA GLY A 32 -3.93 -5.73 -9.08
C GLY A 32 -2.95 -4.58 -8.89
N TYR A 33 -2.88 -4.07 -7.67
CA TYR A 33 -2.02 -2.95 -7.32
C TYR A 33 -0.53 -3.31 -7.49
N ALA A 34 -0.11 -4.46 -6.95
CA ALA A 34 1.29 -4.88 -6.97
C ALA A 34 1.84 -5.00 -8.40
N GLU A 35 1.21 -5.82 -9.24
CA GLU A 35 1.71 -6.07 -10.60
C GLU A 35 1.42 -4.90 -11.54
N GLY A 36 0.31 -4.18 -11.37
CA GLY A 36 0.03 -2.96 -12.11
C GLY A 36 1.15 -1.92 -11.94
N ASN A 37 1.59 -1.68 -10.70
CA ASN A 37 2.75 -0.81 -10.44
C ASN A 37 4.07 -1.39 -10.95
N ASN A 38 4.25 -2.72 -10.90
CA ASN A 38 5.45 -3.38 -11.42
C ASN A 38 5.64 -3.16 -12.92
N VAL A 39 4.57 -3.10 -13.69
CA VAL A 39 4.65 -2.76 -15.13
C VAL A 39 5.29 -1.39 -15.30
N GLY A 40 4.82 -0.39 -14.56
CA GLY A 40 5.40 0.94 -14.60
C GLY A 40 6.83 1.00 -14.04
N LEU A 41 7.11 0.27 -12.97
CA LEU A 41 8.45 0.21 -12.38
C LEU A 41 9.48 -0.39 -13.35
N ARG A 42 9.15 -1.48 -14.06
CA ARG A 42 10.03 -2.07 -15.09
C ARG A 42 10.36 -1.04 -16.16
N TYR A 43 9.35 -0.37 -16.71
CA TYR A 43 9.56 0.69 -17.69
C TYR A 43 10.45 1.81 -17.12
N ALA A 44 10.15 2.32 -15.92
CA ALA A 44 10.91 3.42 -15.32
C ALA A 44 12.37 3.06 -15.05
N LEU A 45 12.65 1.81 -14.66
CA LEU A 45 14.02 1.31 -14.46
C LEU A 45 14.84 1.34 -15.75
N GLU A 46 14.20 1.15 -16.91
CA GLU A 46 14.85 1.20 -18.24
C GLU A 46 15.12 2.63 -18.72
N GLN A 47 14.36 3.63 -18.21
CA GLN A 47 14.44 5.03 -18.68
C GLN A 47 15.57 5.86 -18.06
N ASN A 48 16.49 5.28 -17.30
CA ASN A 48 17.61 5.97 -16.62
C ASN A 48 17.16 7.14 -15.71
N ALA A 49 15.98 7.06 -15.13
CA ALA A 49 15.52 8.03 -14.15
C ALA A 49 16.40 7.98 -12.89
N ASP A 50 16.74 9.14 -12.31
CA ASP A 50 17.49 9.18 -11.05
C ASP A 50 16.66 8.68 -9.88
N TYR A 51 15.39 9.08 -9.85
CA TYR A 51 14.41 8.70 -8.84
C TYR A 51 13.13 8.18 -9.49
N ILE A 52 12.50 7.19 -8.87
CA ILE A 52 11.21 6.64 -9.30
C ILE A 52 10.22 6.79 -8.17
N LEU A 53 9.12 7.46 -8.44
CA LEU A 53 7.98 7.64 -7.54
C LEU A 53 6.82 6.76 -7.98
N VAL A 54 6.46 5.79 -7.17
CA VAL A 54 5.17 5.10 -7.26
C VAL A 54 4.15 5.99 -6.55
N LEU A 55 3.07 6.33 -7.24
CA LEU A 55 2.06 7.29 -6.77
C LEU A 55 0.67 6.81 -7.15
N ASN A 56 -0.25 6.80 -6.18
CA ASN A 56 -1.66 6.53 -6.45
C ASN A 56 -2.28 7.65 -7.29
N ASN A 57 -3.13 7.27 -8.23
CA ASN A 57 -3.82 8.20 -9.14
C ASN A 57 -4.96 9.01 -8.47
N ASP A 58 -5.35 8.66 -7.24
CA ASP A 58 -6.36 9.35 -6.43
C ASP A 58 -5.73 10.27 -5.37
N THR A 59 -4.56 10.82 -5.67
CA THR A 59 -3.79 11.70 -4.79
C THR A 59 -3.62 13.10 -5.39
N THR A 60 -3.47 14.09 -4.53
CA THR A 60 -3.06 15.45 -4.86
C THR A 60 -1.81 15.81 -4.07
N LEU A 61 -0.77 16.26 -4.75
CA LEU A 61 0.50 16.65 -4.13
C LEU A 61 0.53 18.16 -3.86
N ALA A 62 1.17 18.55 -2.74
CA ALA A 62 1.60 19.93 -2.60
C ALA A 62 2.62 20.28 -3.70
N PRO A 63 2.68 21.54 -4.18
CA PRO A 63 3.55 21.91 -5.31
C PRO A 63 5.03 21.58 -5.12
N ASP A 64 5.50 21.60 -3.89
CA ASP A 64 6.90 21.32 -3.49
C ASP A 64 7.14 19.90 -2.95
N CYS A 65 6.11 19.06 -2.94
CA CYS A 65 6.16 17.72 -2.34
C CYS A 65 7.29 16.87 -2.95
N ILE A 66 7.35 16.76 -4.27
CA ILE A 66 8.38 15.95 -4.95
C ILE A 66 9.78 16.51 -4.68
N ALA A 67 9.96 17.83 -4.74
CA ALA A 67 11.25 18.45 -4.47
C ALA A 67 11.75 18.15 -3.05
N LYS A 68 10.87 18.21 -2.05
CA LYS A 68 11.20 17.88 -0.65
C LYS A 68 11.54 16.41 -0.47
N LEU A 69 10.83 15.51 -1.12
CA LEU A 69 11.15 14.08 -1.10
C LEU A 69 12.52 13.79 -1.73
N VAL A 70 12.82 14.39 -2.89
CA VAL A 70 14.12 14.23 -3.55
C VAL A 70 15.24 14.80 -2.68
N ALA A 71 15.06 16.00 -2.10
CA ALA A 71 16.05 16.60 -1.20
C ALA A 71 16.36 15.69 0.00
N ALA A 72 15.33 15.05 0.58
CA ALA A 72 15.53 14.09 1.67
C ALA A 72 16.33 12.85 1.24
N LEU A 73 16.20 12.39 -0.01
CA LEU A 73 16.97 11.28 -0.56
C LEU A 73 18.40 11.67 -0.95
N GLN A 74 18.64 12.91 -1.35
CA GLN A 74 19.98 13.41 -1.66
C GLN A 74 20.90 13.40 -0.41
N THR A 75 20.33 13.60 0.78
CA THR A 75 21.08 13.51 2.05
C THR A 75 21.38 12.06 2.47
N ASN A 76 20.62 11.08 1.95
CA ASN A 76 20.84 9.66 2.18
C ASN A 76 20.49 8.87 0.90
N PRO A 77 21.45 8.65 -0.01
CA PRO A 77 21.21 7.96 -1.29
C PRO A 77 20.71 6.51 -1.16
N ASN A 78 20.99 5.86 -0.01
CA ASN A 78 20.49 4.51 0.29
C ASN A 78 19.19 4.57 1.13
N ALA A 79 18.28 5.47 0.75
CA ALA A 79 16.98 5.60 1.40
C ALA A 79 15.83 5.49 0.40
N ALA A 80 14.66 5.17 0.94
CA ALA A 80 13.36 5.35 0.30
C ALA A 80 12.48 6.24 1.18
N ALA A 81 11.61 7.03 0.60
CA ALA A 81 10.83 8.03 1.33
C ALA A 81 9.34 8.01 0.97
N THR A 82 8.54 8.53 1.89
CA THR A 82 7.11 8.75 1.74
C THR A 82 6.74 10.10 2.37
N PRO A 83 5.76 10.83 1.82
CA PRO A 83 5.31 12.11 2.39
C PRO A 83 4.38 11.91 3.58
N LYS A 84 4.02 13.03 4.27
CA LYS A 84 2.85 13.11 5.12
C LYS A 84 1.60 13.06 4.27
N CYS A 85 0.72 12.10 4.54
CA CYS A 85 -0.52 11.94 3.81
C CYS A 85 -1.71 12.39 4.67
N PHE A 86 -2.62 13.12 4.05
CA PHE A 86 -3.89 13.58 4.62
C PHE A 86 -5.06 12.94 3.89
N PHE A 87 -6.24 12.96 4.50
CA PHE A 87 -7.48 12.66 3.78
C PHE A 87 -7.85 13.85 2.87
N ALA A 88 -8.23 13.58 1.62
CA ALA A 88 -8.60 14.64 0.68
C ALA A 88 -9.91 15.35 1.06
N ASP A 89 -10.85 14.64 1.70
CA ASP A 89 -12.12 15.15 2.19
C ASP A 89 -12.06 15.75 3.60
N ALA A 90 -10.92 15.59 4.29
CA ALA A 90 -10.61 16.17 5.59
C ALA A 90 -9.13 16.64 5.61
N PRO A 91 -8.79 17.75 4.92
CA PRO A 91 -7.40 18.12 4.60
C PRO A 91 -6.49 18.40 5.80
N ASP A 92 -7.06 18.58 6.98
CA ASP A 92 -6.33 18.74 8.25
C ASP A 92 -6.24 17.42 9.05
N THR A 93 -6.77 16.33 8.52
CA THR A 93 -6.78 15.01 9.18
C THR A 93 -5.75 14.11 8.56
N VAL A 94 -4.86 13.59 9.39
CA VAL A 94 -3.75 12.74 8.97
C VAL A 94 -4.27 11.36 8.55
N TYR A 95 -3.88 10.93 7.36
CA TYR A 95 -4.01 9.55 6.90
C TYR A 95 -2.79 8.73 7.30
N TYR A 96 -1.58 9.30 7.11
CA TYR A 96 -0.31 8.64 7.43
C TYR A 96 0.77 9.67 7.76
N ALA A 97 1.41 9.49 8.91
CA ALA A 97 2.55 10.29 9.38
C ALA A 97 3.71 9.38 9.86
N GLY A 98 4.00 8.35 9.08
CA GLY A 98 4.92 7.27 9.43
C GLY A 98 4.18 5.98 9.79
N GLY A 99 4.85 4.86 9.66
CA GLY A 99 4.30 3.52 9.90
C GLY A 99 5.03 2.79 11.02
N GLU A 100 4.27 2.12 11.87
CA GLU A 100 4.74 1.18 12.88
C GLU A 100 4.34 -0.24 12.47
N LEU A 101 5.21 -1.22 12.74
CA LEU A 101 4.96 -2.62 12.45
C LEU A 101 5.08 -3.44 13.72
N THR A 102 3.98 -4.01 14.17
CA THR A 102 3.96 -4.95 15.31
C THR A 102 3.63 -6.34 14.80
N ALA A 103 4.62 -7.22 14.79
CA ALA A 103 4.51 -8.54 14.16
C ALA A 103 4.10 -8.41 12.68
N TRP A 104 2.86 -8.76 12.32
CA TRP A 104 2.32 -8.59 10.96
C TRP A 104 1.35 -7.42 10.82
N GLN A 105 1.06 -6.71 11.91
CA GLN A 105 0.09 -5.62 11.93
C GLN A 105 0.77 -4.30 11.62
N THR A 106 0.27 -3.62 10.61
CA THR A 106 0.68 -2.26 10.27
C THR A 106 -0.19 -1.24 10.98
N LYS A 107 0.43 -0.19 11.49
CA LYS A 107 -0.26 0.94 12.09
C LYS A 107 0.23 2.22 11.42
N HIS A 108 -0.69 3.04 10.95
CA HIS A 108 -0.42 4.39 10.50
C HIS A 108 -0.35 5.31 11.72
N ARG A 109 0.80 5.94 11.97
CA ARG A 109 0.90 6.97 12.98
C ARG A 109 0.03 8.17 12.58
N GLY A 110 -0.75 8.68 13.51
CA GLY A 110 -1.64 9.82 13.29
C GLY A 110 -2.93 9.50 12.54
N TYR A 111 -3.23 8.23 12.20
CA TYR A 111 -4.43 7.89 11.44
C TYR A 111 -5.70 8.44 12.08
N ASN A 112 -6.48 9.19 11.27
CA ASN A 112 -7.73 9.82 11.67
C ASN A 112 -7.60 10.83 12.83
N GLN A 113 -6.38 11.38 13.03
CA GLN A 113 -6.11 12.45 14.00
C GLN A 113 -5.95 13.78 13.26
N ARG A 114 -6.33 14.88 13.91
CA ARG A 114 -6.03 16.21 13.39
C ARG A 114 -4.51 16.43 13.38
N ASP A 115 -4.01 17.08 12.32
CA ASP A 115 -2.58 17.41 12.21
C ASP A 115 -2.11 18.26 13.42
N SER A 116 -0.96 17.92 13.95
CA SER A 116 -0.36 18.55 15.11
C SER A 116 1.16 18.58 15.01
N ALA A 117 1.80 19.31 15.92
CA ALA A 117 3.26 19.39 15.98
C ALA A 117 3.94 18.02 16.15
N GLU A 118 3.25 17.03 16.73
CA GLU A 118 3.72 15.66 16.90
C GLU A 118 4.04 14.98 15.56
N TYR A 119 3.31 15.35 14.48
CA TYR A 119 3.48 14.76 13.15
C TYR A 119 4.40 15.58 12.23
N ASN A 120 5.02 16.65 12.74
CA ASN A 120 5.85 17.57 11.95
C ASN A 120 7.35 17.24 12.00
N ALA A 121 7.76 16.19 12.71
CA ALA A 121 9.13 15.72 12.73
C ALA A 121 9.35 14.64 11.66
N SER A 122 10.17 14.94 10.65
CA SER A 122 10.65 13.94 9.70
C SER A 122 11.59 12.96 10.40
N GLY A 123 11.61 11.70 9.95
CA GLY A 123 12.42 10.68 10.59
C GLY A 123 12.32 9.32 9.91
N GLU A 124 12.92 8.31 10.55
CA GLU A 124 12.79 6.94 10.11
C GLU A 124 11.40 6.38 10.42
N THR A 125 10.98 5.43 9.60
CA THR A 125 9.72 4.72 9.73
C THR A 125 9.92 3.23 9.47
N GLU A 126 9.02 2.40 9.96
CA GLU A 126 9.19 0.95 9.80
C GLU A 126 8.67 0.41 8.48
N TRP A 127 7.76 1.13 7.82
CA TRP A 127 7.25 0.83 6.47
C TRP A 127 6.76 2.12 5.79
N LEU A 128 6.66 2.08 4.46
CA LEU A 128 6.19 3.17 3.62
C LEU A 128 4.82 2.84 3.07
N THR A 129 3.93 3.84 3.02
CA THR A 129 2.59 3.64 2.45
C THR A 129 2.62 3.59 0.93
N GLY A 130 1.89 2.64 0.34
CA GLY A 130 1.73 2.51 -1.10
C GLY A 130 1.15 3.75 -1.79
N CYS A 131 0.53 4.68 -1.05
CA CYS A 131 0.04 5.93 -1.65
C CYS A 131 1.13 6.72 -2.39
N ALA A 132 2.37 6.73 -1.84
CA ALA A 132 3.51 7.39 -2.45
C ALA A 132 4.82 6.82 -1.89
N ILE A 133 5.59 6.12 -2.72
CA ILE A 133 6.92 5.60 -2.39
C ILE A 133 7.91 6.11 -3.42
N ILE A 134 8.90 6.89 -2.97
CA ILE A 134 10.01 7.34 -3.82
C ILE A 134 11.33 6.74 -3.36
N ALA A 135 12.13 6.30 -4.31
CA ALA A 135 13.51 5.90 -4.08
C ALA A 135 14.36 6.13 -5.33
N SER A 136 15.68 6.10 -5.18
CA SER A 136 16.57 6.11 -6.33
C SER A 136 16.39 4.86 -7.19
N ARG A 137 16.71 4.95 -8.47
CA ARG A 137 16.73 3.81 -9.38
C ARG A 137 17.57 2.65 -8.83
N ALA A 138 18.71 2.98 -8.20
CA ALA A 138 19.60 1.97 -7.61
C ALA A 138 18.92 1.22 -6.45
N VAL A 139 18.19 1.92 -5.59
CA VAL A 139 17.44 1.30 -4.50
C VAL A 139 16.33 0.40 -5.06
N TRP A 140 15.52 0.87 -6.04
CA TRP A 140 14.50 0.03 -6.68
C TRP A 140 15.09 -1.21 -7.34
N ALA A 141 16.22 -1.07 -8.06
CA ALA A 141 16.90 -2.19 -8.70
C ALA A 141 17.44 -3.21 -7.68
N ASN A 142 17.97 -2.73 -6.54
CA ASN A 142 18.52 -3.58 -5.48
C ASN A 142 17.44 -4.32 -4.68
N VAL A 143 16.38 -3.62 -4.29
CA VAL A 143 15.27 -4.20 -3.49
C VAL A 143 14.35 -5.07 -4.35
N GLY A 144 14.24 -4.72 -5.63
CA GLY A 144 13.33 -5.37 -6.58
C GLY A 144 11.90 -4.86 -6.50
N LEU A 145 11.06 -5.42 -7.32
CA LEU A 145 9.66 -5.03 -7.51
C LEU A 145 8.77 -5.49 -6.35
N PHE A 146 7.51 -5.07 -6.36
CA PHE A 146 6.49 -5.60 -5.47
C PHE A 146 6.24 -7.09 -5.75
N GLU A 147 5.84 -7.84 -4.74
CA GLU A 147 5.45 -9.24 -4.89
C GLU A 147 4.04 -9.34 -5.49
N PRO A 148 3.86 -9.82 -6.72
CA PRO A 148 2.58 -9.76 -7.41
C PRO A 148 1.49 -10.65 -6.80
N ARG A 149 1.87 -11.68 -6.02
CA ARG A 149 0.90 -12.56 -5.34
C ARG A 149 0.03 -11.83 -4.34
N PHE A 150 0.49 -10.69 -3.82
CA PHE A 150 -0.35 -9.86 -2.94
C PHE A 150 -1.59 -9.33 -3.69
N PHE A 151 -1.46 -8.97 -4.93
CA PHE A 151 -2.50 -8.33 -5.75
C PHE A 151 -2.93 -6.97 -5.21
N LEU A 152 -3.37 -6.91 -3.95
CA LEU A 152 -3.80 -5.71 -3.23
C LEU A 152 -3.57 -5.92 -1.73
N LEU A 153 -2.99 -4.94 -1.03
CA LEU A 153 -2.61 -4.93 0.39
C LEU A 153 -1.35 -5.77 0.72
N PHE A 154 -0.50 -5.22 1.57
CA PHE A 154 0.78 -5.76 2.04
C PHE A 154 1.96 -5.74 1.05
N GLU A 155 1.77 -5.41 -0.22
CA GLU A 155 2.87 -5.32 -1.19
C GLU A 155 3.89 -4.24 -0.80
N ASP A 156 3.41 -3.09 -0.31
CA ASP A 156 4.21 -1.96 0.18
C ASP A 156 4.95 -2.29 1.48
N THR A 157 4.26 -2.96 2.40
CA THR A 157 4.83 -3.43 3.66
C THR A 157 5.90 -4.52 3.43
N ASP A 158 5.62 -5.49 2.55
CA ASP A 158 6.60 -6.52 2.15
C ASP A 158 7.84 -5.89 1.50
N TRP A 159 7.63 -4.95 0.58
CA TRP A 159 8.72 -4.22 -0.05
C TRP A 159 9.55 -3.44 0.98
N SER A 160 8.89 -2.75 1.90
CA SER A 160 9.53 -2.01 2.98
C SER A 160 10.41 -2.90 3.86
N LEU A 161 9.93 -4.08 4.23
CA LEU A 161 10.73 -5.01 5.04
C LEU A 161 11.93 -5.57 4.26
N ARG A 162 11.76 -5.86 2.96
CA ARG A 162 12.88 -6.28 2.10
C ARG A 162 13.92 -5.17 1.99
N ALA A 163 13.49 -3.93 1.78
CA ALA A 163 14.36 -2.77 1.72
C ALA A 163 15.19 -2.61 3.01
N ARG A 164 14.55 -2.66 4.17
CA ARG A 164 15.25 -2.59 5.46
C ARG A 164 16.29 -3.71 5.67
N ARG A 165 15.98 -4.94 5.25
CA ARG A 165 16.93 -6.06 5.33
C ARG A 165 18.18 -5.88 4.46
N LEU A 166 18.03 -5.10 3.39
CA LEU A 166 19.14 -4.71 2.51
C LEU A 166 19.84 -3.42 2.97
N GLY A 167 19.52 -2.93 4.17
CA GLY A 167 20.12 -1.73 4.74
C GLY A 167 19.58 -0.42 4.19
N VAL A 168 18.46 -0.45 3.44
CA VAL A 168 17.80 0.78 2.98
C VAL A 168 17.08 1.45 4.14
N THR A 169 17.36 2.73 4.36
CA THR A 169 16.65 3.55 5.36
C THR A 169 15.28 3.97 4.82
N LEU A 170 14.22 3.69 5.56
CA LEU A 170 12.88 4.17 5.22
C LEU A 170 12.59 5.49 5.92
N ARG A 171 12.22 6.52 5.17
CA ARG A 171 12.04 7.88 5.68
C ARG A 171 10.60 8.39 5.51
N TYR A 172 10.06 8.90 6.58
CA TYR A 172 8.91 9.77 6.59
C TYR A 172 9.37 11.21 6.47
N VAL A 173 8.83 11.97 5.50
CA VAL A 173 9.18 13.37 5.23
C VAL A 173 7.97 14.25 5.54
N ALA A 174 7.94 14.85 6.74
CA ALA A 174 6.79 15.57 7.27
C ALA A 174 6.40 16.82 6.45
N ASP A 175 7.38 17.50 5.88
CA ASP A 175 7.17 18.74 5.09
C ASP A 175 6.70 18.46 3.66
N ALA A 176 6.92 17.25 3.14
CA ALA A 176 6.31 16.80 1.90
C ALA A 176 4.86 16.39 2.16
N LYS A 177 3.90 17.02 1.52
CA LYS A 177 2.48 16.82 1.80
C LYS A 177 1.72 16.27 0.60
N LEU A 178 0.80 15.35 0.89
CA LEU A 178 -0.06 14.70 -0.08
C LEU A 178 -1.46 14.54 0.51
N TRP A 179 -2.49 14.73 -0.31
CA TRP A 179 -3.89 14.44 0.03
C TRP A 179 -4.35 13.24 -0.78
N HIS A 180 -4.81 12.20 -0.08
CA HIS A 180 -5.28 10.96 -0.67
C HIS A 180 -6.80 10.92 -0.59
N LYS A 181 -7.47 10.66 -1.68
CA LYS A 181 -8.92 10.45 -1.69
C LYS A 181 -9.30 9.19 -0.95
N ALA A 182 -8.29 8.55 -0.30
CA ALA A 182 -8.35 7.31 0.46
C ALA A 182 -9.78 6.85 0.48
N SER A 183 -10.14 6.10 -0.55
CA SER A 183 -11.54 5.99 -0.90
C SER A 183 -12.30 5.72 0.37
N ARG A 184 -13.40 6.44 0.61
CA ARG A 184 -14.44 6.05 1.55
C ARG A 184 -14.88 4.60 1.35
N SER A 185 -14.46 3.95 0.25
CA SER A 185 -14.45 2.50 0.09
C SER A 185 -13.70 1.75 1.19
N PHE A 186 -12.70 2.37 1.82
CA PHE A 186 -12.19 1.92 3.13
C PHE A 186 -12.95 2.57 4.30
N GLY A 187 -13.70 3.64 4.11
CA GLY A 187 -14.51 4.32 5.16
C GLY A 187 -15.77 3.54 5.54
N GLU A 188 -16.34 2.75 4.63
CA GLU A 188 -17.20 1.63 4.98
C GLU A 188 -16.34 0.41 5.28
N GLN A 189 -15.56 0.55 6.31
CA GLN A 189 -14.54 -0.34 6.81
C GLN A 189 -14.95 -1.79 6.75
N PHE A 190 -14.07 -2.63 6.20
CA PHE A 190 -14.25 -4.07 6.04
C PHE A 190 -15.34 -4.47 5.03
N THR A 191 -15.10 -4.16 3.75
CA THR A 191 -15.80 -4.88 2.69
C THR A 191 -15.35 -6.35 2.66
N PRO A 192 -16.18 -7.29 2.18
CA PRO A 192 -15.76 -8.68 1.99
C PRO A 192 -14.47 -8.82 1.17
N THR A 193 -14.31 -7.99 0.12
CA THR A 193 -13.09 -7.95 -0.70
C THR A 193 -11.87 -7.57 0.12
N TYR A 194 -11.97 -6.53 0.96
CA TYR A 194 -10.89 -6.14 1.85
C TYR A 194 -10.54 -7.26 2.83
N ALA A 195 -11.54 -7.85 3.48
CA ALA A 195 -11.35 -8.91 4.47
C ALA A 195 -10.68 -10.15 3.86
N TYR A 196 -11.06 -10.50 2.62
CA TYR A 196 -10.45 -11.59 1.86
C TYR A 196 -8.95 -11.35 1.63
N TYR A 197 -8.61 -10.21 0.99
CA TYR A 197 -7.22 -9.91 0.69
C TYR A 197 -6.40 -9.69 1.96
N TYR A 198 -6.93 -8.98 2.94
CA TYR A 198 -6.26 -8.76 4.20
C TYR A 198 -5.86 -10.09 4.86
N MET A 199 -6.78 -11.04 4.97
CA MET A 199 -6.49 -12.31 5.63
C MET A 199 -5.55 -13.21 4.81
N ARG A 200 -5.82 -13.38 3.50
CA ARG A 200 -4.95 -14.15 2.61
C ARG A 200 -3.52 -13.61 2.62
N ASN A 201 -3.40 -12.30 2.54
CA ASN A 201 -2.12 -11.62 2.42
C ASN A 201 -1.39 -11.50 3.77
N THR A 202 -2.09 -11.44 4.90
CA THR A 202 -1.48 -11.59 6.22
C THR A 202 -0.69 -12.90 6.30
N LEU A 203 -1.29 -14.02 5.88
CA LEU A 203 -0.61 -15.32 5.89
C LEU A 203 0.58 -15.36 4.93
N LEU A 204 0.44 -14.80 3.73
CA LEU A 204 1.53 -14.69 2.76
C LEU A 204 2.66 -13.79 3.27
N PHE A 205 2.33 -12.68 3.91
CA PHE A 205 3.29 -11.74 4.49
C PHE A 205 4.10 -12.41 5.63
N ILE A 206 3.43 -13.15 6.51
CA ILE A 206 4.09 -13.93 7.56
C ILE A 206 5.03 -14.97 6.93
N GLU A 207 4.56 -15.70 5.91
CA GLU A 207 5.37 -16.70 5.21
C GLU A 207 6.66 -16.12 4.66
N ARG A 208 6.58 -14.96 4.03
CA ARG A 208 7.71 -14.34 3.34
C ARG A 208 8.72 -13.68 4.27
N ASN A 209 8.22 -13.13 5.37
CA ASN A 209 8.96 -12.14 6.13
C ASN A 209 9.48 -12.61 7.49
N PHE A 210 9.11 -13.79 7.96
CA PHE A 210 9.49 -14.22 9.31
C PHE A 210 10.13 -15.60 9.32
N SER A 211 10.94 -15.88 10.37
CA SER A 211 11.55 -17.19 10.60
C SER A 211 10.50 -18.26 10.94
N TRP A 212 10.81 -19.54 10.75
CA TRP A 212 9.89 -20.63 11.02
C TRP A 212 9.35 -20.64 12.46
N ARG A 213 10.18 -20.25 13.45
CA ARG A 213 9.77 -20.15 14.86
C ARG A 213 8.73 -19.05 15.05
N GLN A 214 8.96 -17.87 14.46
CA GLN A 214 8.03 -16.75 14.51
C GLN A 214 6.72 -17.08 13.78
N LYS A 215 6.80 -17.72 12.61
CA LYS A 215 5.63 -18.10 11.80
C LYS A 215 4.63 -18.95 12.58
N ARG A 216 5.08 -19.93 13.35
CA ARG A 216 4.16 -20.81 14.13
C ARG A 216 3.27 -20.01 15.06
N TRP A 217 3.86 -19.12 15.84
CA TRP A 217 3.10 -18.25 16.73
C TRP A 217 2.23 -17.25 15.97
N MET A 218 2.79 -16.61 14.93
CA MET A 218 2.09 -15.61 14.13
C MET A 218 0.89 -16.19 13.38
N TYR A 219 1.03 -17.37 12.78
CA TYR A 219 -0.11 -18.04 12.13
C TYR A 219 -1.21 -18.38 13.14
N HIS A 220 -0.84 -18.93 14.28
CA HIS A 220 -1.82 -19.21 15.33
C HIS A 220 -2.57 -17.94 15.74
N THR A 221 -1.85 -16.87 16.03
CA THR A 221 -2.45 -15.61 16.47
C THR A 221 -3.28 -14.97 15.35
N ALA A 222 -2.78 -14.95 14.10
CA ALA A 222 -3.51 -14.40 12.95
C ALA A 222 -4.82 -15.16 12.68
N LEU A 223 -4.80 -16.50 12.76
CA LEU A 223 -5.99 -17.32 12.58
C LEU A 223 -7.00 -17.13 13.73
N CYS A 224 -6.53 -17.01 14.98
CA CYS A 224 -7.39 -16.67 16.11
C CYS A 224 -8.03 -15.28 15.93
N HIS A 225 -7.25 -14.27 15.51
CA HIS A 225 -7.75 -12.93 15.23
C HIS A 225 -8.74 -12.90 14.07
N ALA A 226 -8.56 -13.72 13.03
CA ALA A 226 -9.48 -13.80 11.91
C ALA A 226 -10.92 -14.08 12.32
N HIS A 227 -11.13 -14.84 13.38
CA HIS A 227 -12.46 -15.15 13.90
C HIS A 227 -13.00 -14.10 14.89
N THR A 228 -12.13 -13.34 15.55
CA THR A 228 -12.53 -12.36 16.58
C THR A 228 -12.61 -10.92 16.07
N GLN A 229 -11.76 -10.51 15.11
CA GLN A 229 -11.72 -9.14 14.58
C GLN A 229 -13.05 -8.67 13.96
N PRO A 230 -13.79 -9.46 13.18
CA PRO A 230 -15.09 -9.05 12.69
C PRO A 230 -16.09 -8.73 13.81
N LEU A 231 -15.86 -9.28 15.01
CA LEU A 231 -16.70 -9.06 16.19
C LEU A 231 -16.28 -7.84 17.01
N LEU A 232 -14.98 -7.49 16.99
CA LEU A 232 -14.41 -6.46 17.88
C LEU A 232 -14.22 -5.09 17.21
N SER A 233 -14.17 -4.99 15.87
CA SER A 233 -13.86 -3.74 15.16
C SER A 233 -15.06 -2.82 14.98
N VAL A 234 -16.10 -2.87 15.81
CA VAL A 234 -17.39 -2.27 15.51
C VAL A 234 -17.77 -1.17 16.49
N ALA A 235 -17.69 0.06 16.01
CA ALA A 235 -18.46 1.18 16.56
C ALA A 235 -19.92 1.24 16.06
N GLN A 236 -20.34 0.33 15.16
CA GLN A 236 -21.70 0.26 14.63
C GLN A 236 -22.19 -1.20 14.55
N PRO A 237 -23.44 -1.51 14.94
CA PRO A 237 -24.03 -2.83 14.78
C PRO A 237 -24.12 -3.19 13.30
N ARG A 238 -23.53 -4.31 12.92
CA ARG A 238 -23.60 -4.85 11.55
C ARG A 238 -24.83 -5.75 11.39
N SER A 239 -25.41 -5.74 10.19
CA SER A 239 -26.45 -6.74 9.92
C SER A 239 -25.86 -8.16 9.96
N PRO A 240 -26.67 -9.18 10.34
CA PRO A 240 -26.24 -10.58 10.31
C PRO A 240 -25.69 -10.99 8.93
N GLU A 241 -26.30 -10.52 7.84
CA GLU A 241 -25.89 -10.82 6.47
C GLU A 241 -24.48 -10.28 6.17
N ARG A 242 -24.18 -9.03 6.58
CA ARG A 242 -22.86 -8.42 6.41
C ARG A 242 -21.80 -9.16 7.21
N SER A 243 -22.13 -9.57 8.44
CA SER A 243 -21.22 -10.38 9.27
C SER A 243 -20.93 -11.73 8.62
N ALA A 244 -21.95 -12.41 8.09
CA ALA A 244 -21.80 -13.68 7.38
C ALA A 244 -20.95 -13.54 6.11
N ALA A 245 -21.13 -12.46 5.34
CA ALA A 245 -20.32 -12.18 4.14
C ALA A 245 -18.83 -11.97 4.48
N LEU A 246 -18.53 -11.25 5.56
CA LEU A 246 -17.16 -11.06 6.04
C LEU A 246 -16.52 -12.37 6.48
N HIS A 247 -17.22 -13.21 7.24
CA HIS A 247 -16.72 -14.52 7.65
C HIS A 247 -16.43 -15.44 6.46
N ARG A 248 -17.33 -15.46 5.45
CA ARG A 248 -17.08 -16.22 4.22
C ARG A 248 -15.83 -15.73 3.50
N ALA A 249 -15.68 -14.41 3.35
CA ALA A 249 -14.52 -13.82 2.70
C ALA A 249 -13.20 -14.14 3.42
N ILE A 250 -13.16 -14.04 4.75
CA ILE A 250 -12.00 -14.40 5.58
C ILE A 250 -11.66 -15.89 5.39
N THR A 251 -12.67 -16.77 5.52
CA THR A 251 -12.49 -18.22 5.36
C THR A 251 -11.97 -18.57 3.96
N GLN A 252 -12.51 -17.91 2.93
CA GLN A 252 -12.04 -18.08 1.56
C GLN A 252 -10.59 -17.61 1.41
N GLY A 253 -10.21 -16.46 1.99
CA GLY A 253 -8.85 -15.95 1.97
C GLY A 253 -7.86 -16.93 2.62
N ILE A 254 -8.21 -17.50 3.78
CA ILE A 254 -7.43 -18.54 4.45
C ILE A 254 -7.28 -19.77 3.55
N ARG A 255 -8.38 -20.27 3.01
CA ARG A 255 -8.39 -21.44 2.11
C ARG A 255 -7.51 -21.22 0.88
N ASP A 256 -7.65 -20.07 0.23
CA ASP A 256 -6.94 -19.78 -1.00
C ASP A 256 -5.43 -19.59 -0.76
N TYR A 257 -5.03 -19.08 0.41
CA TYR A 257 -3.63 -19.08 0.81
C TYR A 257 -3.06 -20.50 0.87
N PHE A 258 -3.73 -21.43 1.57
CA PHE A 258 -3.26 -22.81 1.71
C PHE A 258 -3.30 -23.58 0.37
N LEU A 259 -4.26 -23.27 -0.50
CA LEU A 259 -4.35 -23.83 -1.86
C LEU A 259 -3.45 -23.12 -2.87
N ARG A 260 -2.64 -22.12 -2.43
CA ARG A 260 -1.72 -21.33 -3.28
C ARG A 260 -2.44 -20.60 -4.42
N ARG A 261 -3.66 -20.17 -4.20
CA ARG A 261 -4.47 -19.39 -5.14
C ARG A 261 -4.28 -17.91 -4.89
N PHE A 262 -3.50 -17.26 -5.76
CA PHE A 262 -3.18 -15.85 -5.69
C PHE A 262 -3.70 -15.10 -6.92
N GLY A 263 -3.68 -13.75 -6.89
CA GLY A 263 -4.22 -12.90 -7.94
C GLY A 263 -5.63 -12.41 -7.66
N GLN A 264 -6.33 -11.96 -8.72
CA GLN A 264 -7.71 -11.49 -8.62
C GLN A 264 -8.65 -12.63 -8.30
N GLN A 265 -9.49 -12.44 -7.31
CA GLN A 265 -10.51 -13.41 -6.93
C GLN A 265 -11.91 -12.81 -7.06
N SER A 266 -12.82 -13.61 -7.60
CA SER A 266 -14.25 -13.30 -7.57
C SER A 266 -14.82 -13.80 -6.25
N LEU A 267 -15.35 -12.89 -5.45
CA LEU A 267 -16.11 -13.24 -4.24
C LEU A 267 -17.56 -13.47 -4.67
N HIS A 268 -17.97 -14.74 -4.67
CA HIS A 268 -19.36 -15.15 -4.95
C HIS A 268 -20.19 -15.24 -3.68
#